data_6d92a2ceba9892255b3e6c1b7196bd9b
#
_entry.id   6d92a2ceba9892255b3e6c1b7196bd9b
#
_cell.length_a   1.000
_cell.length_b   1.000
_cell.length_c   1.000
_cell.angle_alpha   90.00
_cell.angle_beta   90.00
_cell.angle_gamma   90.00
#
_symmetry.space_group_name_H-M   'P 1'
#
loop_
_entity.id
_entity.type
_entity.pdbx_description
1 polymer ?
#
loop_
_entity_poly.entity_id
_entity_poly.type
_entity_poly.pdbx_seq_one_letter_code
_entity_poly.pdbx_strand_id
1 'polypeptide(L)'
;MSSIFETVKLFKSDDPFIIPKNILNLDSFEFDGLEGKTNLREMLDSSYTDAFVILKDSNIIFEEYQNEMKDNDLHLMNSVSKSFVGMLIGILEEKQKLNSKDKLRKYIPELQNSAFKETSIQHALDMTAAVKFSENYLDPSSEFWHEAAVVNWRQDLRERNSPKTLLEFMANLKETSQKEFEIFDYRTVLTNILALAAERSCETKFQNLLQTYIWDKLKAEYESHIVSDESDFPYMGAGMNASARDLAKFGLMLMNDGAFNNEQIVPKNWIKSTLEGSIEHKDIFLKSEYGLRLPGFHYKNQIWVGNPETMICIGIYGQAIYVDQKNKVVIVKLSSHPCLLYTSPSPRDNPASRMPSSA
;
A
#
# COMPACT_ATOMS: atom_id res chain seq x y z
N MET A 1 1.18 19.72 -3.46
CA MET A 1 0.63 18.70 -4.39
C MET A 1 -0.71 19.12 -4.99
N SER A 2 -1.64 19.65 -4.23
CA SER A 2 -2.94 20.14 -4.71
C SER A 2 -2.90 21.27 -5.76
N SER A 3 -1.76 21.89 -6.01
CA SER A 3 -1.58 22.86 -7.10
C SER A 3 -1.28 22.24 -8.46
N ILE A 4 -0.97 20.93 -8.51
CA ILE A 4 -0.58 20.20 -9.72
C ILE A 4 -1.60 19.12 -10.07
N PHE A 5 -2.20 18.49 -9.06
CA PHE A 5 -3.14 17.38 -9.19
C PHE A 5 -4.47 17.70 -8.54
N GLU A 6 -5.56 17.18 -9.13
CA GLU A 6 -6.83 17.07 -8.42
C GLU A 6 -6.65 16.15 -7.22
N THR A 7 -7.20 16.54 -6.08
CA THR A 7 -7.05 15.74 -4.84
C THR A 7 -8.33 15.80 -4.01
N VAL A 8 -8.63 14.68 -3.37
CA VAL A 8 -9.59 14.60 -2.26
C VAL A 8 -8.86 14.59 -0.94
N LYS A 9 -9.52 15.00 0.14
CA LYS A 9 -8.91 15.15 1.46
C LYS A 9 -9.54 14.22 2.49
N LEU A 10 -8.69 13.80 3.44
CA LEU A 10 -9.09 13.34 4.75
C LEU A 10 -8.72 14.41 5.77
N PHE A 11 -9.63 14.73 6.64
CA PHE A 11 -9.45 15.78 7.64
C PHE A 11 -8.79 15.24 8.90
N LYS A 12 -7.96 16.06 9.53
CA LYS A 12 -7.39 15.73 10.83
C LYS A 12 -8.48 15.62 11.91
N SER A 13 -8.20 14.93 12.98
CA SER A 13 -9.06 14.87 14.15
C SER A 13 -9.09 16.21 14.90
N ASP A 14 -10.24 16.59 15.45
CA ASP A 14 -10.35 17.72 16.38
C ASP A 14 -9.70 17.40 17.76
N ASP A 15 -9.58 16.10 18.08
CA ASP A 15 -8.91 15.58 19.28
C ASP A 15 -7.86 14.53 18.87
N PRO A 16 -6.69 14.95 18.33
CA PRO A 16 -5.70 14.03 17.80
C PRO A 16 -5.04 13.23 18.90
N PHE A 17 -4.79 11.95 18.62
CA PHE A 17 -4.01 11.10 19.52
C PHE A 17 -2.51 11.40 19.30
N ILE A 18 -1.84 11.85 20.35
CA ILE A 18 -0.40 12.08 20.34
C ILE A 18 0.31 10.84 20.87
N ILE A 19 1.10 10.20 20.02
CA ILE A 19 1.86 9.00 20.42
C ILE A 19 2.90 9.40 21.47
N PRO A 20 2.94 8.74 22.64
CA PRO A 20 3.94 9.03 23.67
C PRO A 20 5.37 8.81 23.14
N LYS A 21 6.33 9.59 23.63
CA LYS A 21 7.73 9.51 23.23
C LYS A 21 8.61 9.02 24.38
N ASN A 22 9.51 8.08 24.05
CA ASN A 22 10.61 7.63 24.92
C ASN A 22 11.88 7.52 24.09
N ILE A 23 12.41 8.67 23.66
CA ILE A 23 13.45 8.77 22.65
C ILE A 23 14.77 8.15 23.13
N LEU A 24 15.33 7.29 22.30
CA LEU A 24 16.62 6.64 22.48
C LEU A 24 17.63 7.21 21.47
N ASN A 25 18.91 7.25 21.84
CA ASN A 25 19.96 7.50 20.87
C ASN A 25 20.30 6.18 20.16
N LEU A 26 19.90 6.06 18.91
CA LEU A 26 20.11 4.88 18.06
C LEU A 26 21.10 5.13 16.92
N ASP A 27 21.75 6.31 16.83
CA ASP A 27 22.64 6.67 15.72
C ASP A 27 23.73 5.62 15.46
N SER A 28 24.32 5.11 16.54
CA SER A 28 25.36 4.09 16.50
C SER A 28 24.84 2.64 16.61
N PHE A 29 23.53 2.43 16.51
CA PHE A 29 22.96 1.08 16.55
C PHE A 29 23.41 0.29 15.31
N GLU A 30 24.27 -0.72 15.52
CA GLU A 30 24.82 -1.56 14.48
C GLU A 30 23.90 -2.76 14.18
N PHE A 31 23.82 -3.12 12.91
CA PHE A 31 23.11 -4.30 12.44
C PHE A 31 23.74 -4.85 11.16
N ASP A 32 23.40 -6.08 10.81
CA ASP A 32 23.85 -6.69 9.57
C ASP A 32 22.99 -6.17 8.41
N GLY A 33 23.55 -5.26 7.62
CA GLY A 33 22.98 -4.79 6.35
C GLY A 33 23.34 -5.76 5.22
N LEU A 34 22.98 -5.40 4.00
CA LEU A 34 23.23 -6.25 2.84
C LEU A 34 24.67 -6.32 2.40
N GLU A 35 25.39 -5.22 2.58
CA GLU A 35 26.80 -5.10 2.21
C GLU A 35 27.74 -5.37 3.41
N GLY A 36 27.20 -5.86 4.52
CA GLY A 36 27.91 -6.10 5.75
C GLY A 36 27.36 -5.30 6.93
N LYS A 37 28.17 -5.13 7.97
CA LYS A 37 27.76 -4.34 9.14
C LYS A 37 27.61 -2.87 8.78
N THR A 38 26.53 -2.27 9.22
CA THR A 38 26.21 -0.85 9.08
C THR A 38 25.58 -0.33 10.38
N ASN A 39 25.38 0.96 10.48
CA ASN A 39 24.63 1.56 11.58
C ASN A 39 23.41 2.32 11.07
N LEU A 40 22.54 2.72 12.00
CA LEU A 40 21.28 3.37 11.66
C LEU A 40 21.53 4.66 10.86
N ARG A 41 22.51 5.48 11.25
CA ARG A 41 22.83 6.74 10.55
C ARG A 41 23.25 6.50 9.09
N GLU A 42 24.19 5.61 8.86
CA GLU A 42 24.64 5.25 7.51
C GLU A 42 23.50 4.72 6.64
N MET A 43 22.61 3.90 7.22
CA MET A 43 21.46 3.37 6.50
C MET A 43 20.47 4.48 6.12
N LEU A 44 20.16 5.41 7.02
CA LEU A 44 19.25 6.52 6.73
C LEU A 44 19.81 7.41 5.61
N ASP A 45 21.08 7.77 5.68
CA ASP A 45 21.74 8.65 4.70
C ASP A 45 21.85 7.98 3.32
N SER A 46 22.23 6.69 3.28
CA SER A 46 22.40 5.95 2.01
C SER A 46 21.09 5.57 1.33
N SER A 47 20.00 5.54 2.07
CA SER A 47 18.68 5.12 1.56
C SER A 47 17.73 6.27 1.22
N TYR A 48 18.25 7.50 1.06
CA TYR A 48 17.46 8.69 0.68
C TYR A 48 16.24 8.89 1.57
N THR A 49 16.44 8.75 2.87
CA THR A 49 15.36 8.84 3.85
C THR A 49 14.91 10.29 4.00
N ASP A 50 13.58 10.52 3.97
CA ASP A 50 12.96 11.81 4.24
C ASP A 50 12.35 11.84 5.65
N ALA A 51 11.75 10.72 6.10
CA ALA A 51 11.29 10.54 7.46
C ALA A 51 11.49 9.09 7.93
N PHE A 52 11.86 8.93 9.18
CA PHE A 52 12.03 7.63 9.82
C PHE A 52 11.52 7.67 11.25
N VAL A 53 10.55 6.80 11.56
CA VAL A 53 9.93 6.72 12.87
C VAL A 53 9.94 5.28 13.34
N ILE A 54 10.48 5.04 14.54
CA ILE A 54 10.45 3.71 15.18
C ILE A 54 9.62 3.80 16.44
N LEU A 55 8.66 2.87 16.54
CA LEU A 55 7.90 2.66 17.76
C LEU A 55 8.25 1.31 18.38
N LYS A 56 8.34 1.32 19.70
CA LYS A 56 8.49 0.13 20.54
C LYS A 56 7.49 0.21 21.69
N ASP A 57 6.72 -0.86 21.90
CA ASP A 57 5.72 -0.92 22.96
C ASP A 57 4.79 0.32 22.96
N SER A 58 4.32 0.74 21.77
CA SER A 58 3.45 1.90 21.52
C SER A 58 4.04 3.28 21.86
N ASN A 59 5.35 3.40 22.05
CA ASN A 59 6.04 4.67 22.22
C ASN A 59 6.97 4.95 21.05
N ILE A 60 7.06 6.18 20.60
CA ILE A 60 8.10 6.59 19.64
C ILE A 60 9.43 6.56 20.38
N ILE A 61 10.36 5.69 19.93
CA ILE A 61 11.72 5.59 20.47
C ILE A 61 12.76 6.25 19.59
N PHE A 62 12.43 6.49 18.31
CA PHE A 62 13.27 7.22 17.37
C PHE A 62 12.38 7.94 16.37
N GLU A 63 12.69 9.19 16.06
CA GLU A 63 11.97 9.99 15.08
C GLU A 63 12.91 11.01 14.47
N GLU A 64 13.07 10.97 13.16
CA GLU A 64 13.92 11.85 12.41
C GLU A 64 13.29 12.24 11.07
N TYR A 65 13.55 13.48 10.67
CA TYR A 65 13.13 14.04 9.39
C TYR A 65 14.36 14.66 8.72
N GLN A 66 14.57 14.34 7.44
CA GLN A 66 15.70 14.79 6.63
C GLN A 66 15.20 15.60 5.42
N ASN A 67 16.12 16.16 4.64
CA ASN A 67 15.81 16.87 3.39
C ASN A 67 14.75 17.99 3.57
N GLU A 68 14.86 18.76 4.67
CA GLU A 68 13.94 19.85 5.04
C GLU A 68 12.50 19.41 5.38
N MET A 69 12.21 18.09 5.34
CA MET A 69 10.90 17.56 5.74
C MET A 69 10.66 17.78 7.24
N LYS A 70 9.44 18.11 7.61
CA LYS A 70 8.97 18.31 8.99
C LYS A 70 7.94 17.26 9.37
N ASP A 71 7.63 17.19 10.65
CA ASP A 71 6.68 16.21 11.21
C ASP A 71 5.24 16.39 10.69
N ASN A 72 4.89 17.58 10.24
CA ASN A 72 3.58 17.91 9.67
C ASN A 72 3.53 17.86 8.13
N ASP A 73 4.64 17.60 7.47
CA ASP A 73 4.67 17.48 6.02
C ASP A 73 4.08 16.14 5.57
N LEU A 74 3.35 16.21 4.46
CA LEU A 74 2.75 15.04 3.84
C LEU A 74 3.70 14.47 2.80
N HIS A 75 3.92 13.17 2.87
CA HIS A 75 4.72 12.45 1.89
C HIS A 75 3.87 11.50 1.06
N LEU A 76 4.16 11.37 -0.24
CA LEU A 76 3.50 10.42 -1.12
C LEU A 76 3.87 8.99 -0.71
N MET A 77 2.88 8.19 -0.36
CA MET A 77 3.07 6.86 0.17
C MET A 77 3.18 5.77 -0.90
N ASN A 78 2.86 6.12 -2.15
CA ASN A 78 2.77 5.14 -3.23
C ASN A 78 1.89 3.93 -2.82
N SER A 79 2.36 2.72 -3.05
CA SER A 79 1.58 1.50 -2.81
C SER A 79 1.29 1.16 -1.35
N VAL A 80 1.85 1.88 -0.37
CA VAL A 80 1.41 1.78 1.03
C VAL A 80 -0.09 2.12 1.14
N SER A 81 -0.62 2.98 0.26
CA SER A 81 -2.04 3.32 0.15
C SER A 81 -2.96 2.10 0.03
N LYS A 82 -2.49 1.05 -0.64
CA LYS A 82 -3.26 -0.19 -0.89
C LYS A 82 -3.69 -0.86 0.42
N SER A 83 -2.83 -0.82 1.43
CA SER A 83 -3.09 -1.46 2.72
C SER A 83 -4.27 -0.84 3.46
N PHE A 84 -4.50 0.46 3.29
CA PHE A 84 -5.68 1.13 3.84
C PHE A 84 -6.98 0.59 3.19
N VAL A 85 -6.96 0.32 1.88
CA VAL A 85 -8.10 -0.27 1.19
C VAL A 85 -8.36 -1.69 1.70
N GLY A 86 -7.32 -2.51 1.84
CA GLY A 86 -7.44 -3.88 2.34
C GLY A 86 -8.08 -3.93 3.73
N MET A 87 -7.67 -3.03 4.63
CA MET A 87 -8.23 -2.95 5.98
C MET A 87 -9.68 -2.42 5.97
N LEU A 88 -9.98 -1.43 5.13
CA LEU A 88 -11.34 -0.92 4.99
C LEU A 88 -12.30 -2.00 4.46
N ILE A 89 -11.91 -2.80 3.48
CA ILE A 89 -12.73 -3.92 2.99
C ILE A 89 -13.05 -4.90 4.13
N GLY A 90 -12.08 -5.23 4.99
CA GLY A 90 -12.32 -6.08 6.16
C GLY A 90 -13.34 -5.49 7.14
N ILE A 91 -13.30 -4.18 7.37
CA ILE A 91 -14.29 -3.47 8.21
C ILE A 91 -15.69 -3.55 7.56
N LEU A 92 -15.78 -3.33 6.26
CA LEU A 92 -17.05 -3.33 5.54
C LEU A 92 -17.65 -4.75 5.43
N GLU A 93 -16.81 -5.79 5.34
CA GLU A 93 -17.27 -7.18 5.39
C GLU A 93 -17.88 -7.54 6.74
N GLU A 94 -17.22 -7.20 7.84
CA GLU A 94 -17.76 -7.39 9.21
C GLU A 94 -19.10 -6.66 9.39
N LYS A 95 -19.23 -5.49 8.79
CA LYS A 95 -20.48 -4.71 8.80
C LYS A 95 -21.52 -5.21 7.78
N GLN A 96 -21.26 -6.29 7.08
CA GLN A 96 -22.14 -6.89 6.08
C GLN A 96 -22.52 -5.92 4.93
N LYS A 97 -21.66 -4.95 4.62
CA LYS A 97 -21.84 -4.00 3.51
C LYS A 97 -21.44 -4.61 2.18
N LEU A 98 -20.45 -5.51 2.20
CA LEU A 98 -20.00 -6.30 1.07
C LEU A 98 -19.59 -7.69 1.54
N ASN A 99 -19.34 -8.60 0.58
CA ASN A 99 -18.82 -9.93 0.88
C ASN A 99 -17.62 -10.21 -0.04
N SER A 100 -16.49 -10.58 0.53
CA SER A 100 -15.24 -10.82 -0.22
C SER A 100 -15.36 -11.93 -1.27
N LYS A 101 -16.32 -12.86 -1.12
CA LYS A 101 -16.61 -13.94 -2.10
C LYS A 101 -17.45 -13.46 -3.28
N ASP A 102 -18.09 -12.29 -3.19
CA ASP A 102 -18.90 -11.76 -4.28
C ASP A 102 -18.02 -11.34 -5.46
N LYS A 103 -18.60 -11.45 -6.67
CA LYS A 103 -17.98 -10.91 -7.88
C LYS A 103 -18.06 -9.39 -7.89
N LEU A 104 -16.99 -8.73 -8.33
CA LEU A 104 -16.92 -7.26 -8.44
C LEU A 104 -18.10 -6.67 -9.23
N ARG A 105 -18.53 -7.33 -10.31
CA ARG A 105 -19.67 -6.90 -11.14
C ARG A 105 -21.01 -6.80 -10.40
N LYS A 106 -21.13 -7.40 -9.21
CA LYS A 106 -22.32 -7.24 -8.36
C LYS A 106 -22.43 -5.80 -7.84
N TYR A 107 -21.30 -5.19 -7.54
CA TYR A 107 -21.22 -3.83 -7.02
C TYR A 107 -20.95 -2.81 -8.12
N ILE A 108 -20.25 -3.23 -9.18
CA ILE A 108 -19.85 -2.39 -10.32
C ILE A 108 -20.36 -3.05 -11.62
N PRO A 109 -21.64 -2.84 -11.97
CA PRO A 109 -22.26 -3.49 -13.17
C PRO A 109 -21.54 -3.16 -14.49
N GLU A 110 -20.85 -2.00 -14.55
CA GLU A 110 -20.05 -1.56 -15.71
C GLU A 110 -18.94 -2.56 -16.09
N LEU A 111 -18.52 -3.41 -15.14
CA LEU A 111 -17.50 -4.43 -15.35
C LEU A 111 -18.04 -5.72 -16.01
N GLN A 112 -19.33 -5.80 -16.30
CA GLN A 112 -19.96 -7.02 -16.88
C GLN A 112 -19.26 -7.47 -18.19
N ASN A 113 -18.72 -6.55 -18.96
CA ASN A 113 -18.03 -6.81 -20.22
C ASN A 113 -16.52 -6.50 -20.17
N SER A 114 -15.92 -6.55 -18.98
CA SER A 114 -14.49 -6.35 -18.76
C SER A 114 -13.78 -7.65 -18.35
N ALA A 115 -12.47 -7.62 -18.25
CA ALA A 115 -11.66 -8.71 -17.74
C ALA A 115 -11.98 -9.05 -16.27
N PHE A 116 -12.63 -8.15 -15.53
CA PHE A 116 -12.99 -8.34 -14.12
C PHE A 116 -14.34 -9.04 -13.93
N LYS A 117 -15.01 -9.45 -15.00
CA LYS A 117 -16.35 -10.06 -14.94
C LYS A 117 -16.46 -11.20 -13.91
N GLU A 118 -15.44 -12.05 -13.82
CA GLU A 118 -15.42 -13.21 -12.93
C GLU A 118 -14.59 -12.98 -11.66
N THR A 119 -13.93 -11.85 -11.55
CA THR A 119 -13.08 -11.51 -10.41
C THR A 119 -13.92 -11.29 -9.16
N SER A 120 -13.61 -12.01 -8.08
CA SER A 120 -14.17 -11.75 -6.75
C SER A 120 -13.40 -10.62 -6.04
N ILE A 121 -14.03 -10.02 -5.03
CA ILE A 121 -13.36 -9.05 -4.14
C ILE A 121 -12.10 -9.70 -3.53
N GLN A 122 -12.18 -10.98 -3.10
CA GLN A 122 -11.01 -11.67 -2.51
C GLN A 122 -9.87 -11.85 -3.53
N HIS A 123 -10.18 -12.18 -4.80
CA HIS A 123 -9.14 -12.29 -5.83
C HIS A 123 -8.43 -10.95 -6.07
N ALA A 124 -9.17 -9.83 -6.00
CA ALA A 124 -8.57 -8.50 -6.09
C ALA A 124 -7.75 -8.15 -4.84
N LEU A 125 -8.21 -8.50 -3.63
CA LEU A 125 -7.49 -8.31 -2.38
C LEU A 125 -6.15 -9.03 -2.35
N ASP A 126 -6.09 -10.23 -2.91
CA ASP A 126 -4.92 -11.12 -2.86
C ASP A 126 -4.05 -11.03 -4.12
N MET A 127 -4.34 -10.08 -5.02
CA MET A 127 -3.60 -9.89 -6.29
C MET A 127 -3.55 -11.16 -7.16
N THR A 128 -4.67 -11.91 -7.21
CA THR A 128 -4.81 -13.18 -7.95
C THR A 128 -5.88 -13.14 -9.05
N ALA A 129 -6.29 -11.93 -9.44
CA ALA A 129 -7.28 -11.72 -10.50
C ALA A 129 -6.70 -12.06 -11.89
N ALA A 130 -7.58 -12.45 -12.82
CA ALA A 130 -7.20 -12.88 -14.17
C ALA A 130 -6.86 -11.75 -15.14
N VAL A 131 -7.17 -10.49 -14.83
CA VAL A 131 -6.98 -9.36 -15.74
C VAL A 131 -5.55 -9.27 -16.26
N LYS A 132 -5.39 -9.07 -17.56
CA LYS A 132 -4.10 -8.70 -18.15
C LYS A 132 -3.81 -7.24 -17.88
N PHE A 133 -2.78 -7.00 -17.08
CA PHE A 133 -2.34 -5.67 -16.69
C PHE A 133 -0.84 -5.73 -16.39
N SER A 134 -0.05 -5.01 -17.13
CA SER A 134 1.40 -4.93 -16.91
C SER A 134 1.72 -3.83 -15.91
N GLU A 135 2.45 -4.17 -14.86
CA GLU A 135 3.03 -3.21 -13.92
C GLU A 135 4.56 -3.10 -14.12
N ASN A 136 5.00 -3.19 -15.37
CA ASN A 136 6.40 -2.95 -15.72
C ASN A 136 6.70 -1.45 -15.74
N TYR A 137 7.26 -0.94 -14.65
CA TYR A 137 7.62 0.48 -14.50
C TYR A 137 8.69 0.98 -15.47
N LEU A 138 9.45 0.07 -16.09
CA LEU A 138 10.49 0.42 -17.08
C LEU A 138 9.93 0.52 -18.50
N ASP A 139 8.71 0.05 -18.72
CA ASP A 139 8.02 0.12 -20.01
C ASP A 139 6.98 1.25 -20.00
N PRO A 140 7.23 2.36 -20.73
CA PRO A 140 6.27 3.46 -20.79
C PRO A 140 4.91 3.08 -21.40
N SER A 141 4.82 1.96 -22.12
CA SER A 141 3.57 1.46 -22.71
C SER A 141 2.77 0.54 -21.78
N SER A 142 3.26 0.26 -20.57
CA SER A 142 2.56 -0.61 -19.63
C SER A 142 1.22 0.02 -19.18
N GLU A 143 0.24 -0.84 -18.89
CA GLU A 143 -1.08 -0.40 -18.45
C GLU A 143 -1.02 0.42 -17.16
N PHE A 144 -0.02 0.19 -16.31
CA PHE A 144 0.21 0.99 -15.10
C PHE A 144 0.41 2.49 -15.43
N TRP A 145 1.21 2.83 -16.46
CA TRP A 145 1.42 4.22 -16.83
C TRP A 145 0.19 4.84 -17.49
N HIS A 146 -0.59 4.05 -18.22
CA HIS A 146 -1.87 4.51 -18.77
C HIS A 146 -2.92 4.74 -17.66
N GLU A 147 -2.95 3.90 -16.60
CA GLU A 147 -3.75 4.16 -15.40
C GLU A 147 -3.30 5.44 -14.69
N ALA A 148 -1.99 5.62 -14.49
CA ALA A 148 -1.42 6.82 -13.88
C ALA A 148 -1.70 8.10 -14.69
N ALA A 149 -1.85 7.98 -16.01
CA ALA A 149 -2.23 9.09 -16.88
C ALA A 149 -3.67 9.58 -16.61
N VAL A 150 -4.57 8.71 -16.18
CA VAL A 150 -5.96 9.09 -15.82
C VAL A 150 -5.99 10.15 -14.71
N VAL A 151 -5.05 10.06 -13.77
CA VAL A 151 -4.90 11.01 -12.65
C VAL A 151 -3.80 12.05 -12.88
N ASN A 152 -3.43 12.29 -14.13
CA ASN A 152 -2.46 13.30 -14.57
C ASN A 152 -1.00 13.08 -14.14
N TRP A 153 -0.60 11.90 -13.62
CA TRP A 153 0.81 11.61 -13.35
C TRP A 153 1.65 11.45 -14.61
N ARG A 154 1.04 11.07 -15.73
CA ARG A 154 1.66 10.92 -17.03
C ARG A 154 0.82 11.64 -18.10
N GLN A 155 0.79 12.96 -18.02
CA GLN A 155 0.04 13.80 -18.99
C GLN A 155 0.48 13.60 -20.43
N ASP A 156 1.76 13.24 -20.64
CA ASP A 156 2.34 12.91 -21.93
C ASP A 156 1.71 11.68 -22.61
N LEU A 157 1.06 10.80 -21.86
CA LEU A 157 0.34 9.64 -22.36
C LEU A 157 -1.16 9.88 -22.60
N ARG A 158 -1.67 11.06 -22.30
CA ARG A 158 -3.10 11.39 -22.51
C ARG A 158 -3.34 11.81 -23.95
N GLU A 159 -4.24 11.10 -24.61
CA GLU A 159 -4.79 11.40 -25.92
C GLU A 159 -6.22 11.94 -25.80
N ARG A 160 -6.78 12.50 -26.89
CA ARG A 160 -8.13 13.04 -26.93
C ARG A 160 -9.22 12.06 -26.45
N ASN A 161 -9.03 10.78 -26.70
CA ASN A 161 -9.98 9.71 -26.39
C ASN A 161 -9.56 8.85 -25.20
N SER A 162 -8.53 9.25 -24.45
CA SER A 162 -8.11 8.53 -23.25
C SER A 162 -9.22 8.54 -22.20
N PRO A 163 -9.34 7.49 -21.37
CA PRO A 163 -10.25 7.47 -20.23
C PRO A 163 -10.03 8.69 -19.34
N LYS A 164 -11.13 9.28 -18.87
CA LYS A 164 -11.11 10.43 -17.97
C LYS A 164 -11.24 10.03 -16.50
N THR A 165 -11.79 8.85 -16.27
CA THR A 165 -12.00 8.31 -14.94
C THR A 165 -11.38 6.93 -14.80
N LEU A 166 -11.01 6.56 -13.57
CA LEU A 166 -10.49 5.23 -13.27
C LEU A 166 -11.53 4.14 -13.58
N LEU A 167 -12.83 4.42 -13.41
CA LEU A 167 -13.89 3.49 -13.82
C LEU A 167 -13.86 3.24 -15.34
N GLU A 168 -13.77 4.29 -16.15
CA GLU A 168 -13.67 4.13 -17.61
C GLU A 168 -12.44 3.32 -18.00
N PHE A 169 -11.29 3.59 -17.38
CA PHE A 169 -10.06 2.83 -17.59
C PHE A 169 -10.27 1.34 -17.27
N MET A 170 -10.74 1.04 -16.05
CA MET A 170 -10.98 -0.34 -15.60
C MET A 170 -11.98 -1.07 -16.48
N ALA A 171 -13.08 -0.43 -16.87
CA ALA A 171 -14.11 -1.01 -17.73
C ALA A 171 -13.60 -1.33 -19.15
N ASN A 172 -12.53 -0.66 -19.59
CA ASN A 172 -11.90 -0.88 -20.89
C ASN A 172 -10.85 -1.99 -20.90
N LEU A 173 -10.42 -2.50 -19.77
CA LEU A 173 -9.55 -3.69 -19.71
C LEU A 173 -10.37 -4.94 -20.06
N LYS A 174 -10.10 -5.55 -21.22
CA LYS A 174 -10.90 -6.65 -21.78
C LYS A 174 -10.21 -8.00 -21.75
N GLU A 175 -8.88 -7.99 -21.67
CA GLU A 175 -8.09 -9.21 -21.79
C GLU A 175 -7.74 -9.81 -20.43
N THR A 176 -7.70 -11.15 -20.41
CA THR A 176 -7.20 -11.94 -19.28
C THR A 176 -5.89 -12.62 -19.66
N SER A 177 -4.97 -12.76 -18.71
CA SER A 177 -3.68 -13.42 -18.90
C SER A 177 -3.61 -14.81 -18.26
N GLN A 178 -4.55 -15.12 -17.37
CA GLN A 178 -4.57 -16.33 -16.55
C GLN A 178 -6.01 -16.64 -16.10
N LYS A 179 -6.18 -17.68 -15.27
CA LYS A 179 -7.43 -17.91 -14.54
C LYS A 179 -7.40 -17.18 -13.20
N GLU A 180 -8.59 -16.91 -12.67
CA GLU A 180 -8.74 -16.40 -11.31
C GLU A 180 -8.09 -17.36 -10.31
N PHE A 181 -7.33 -16.83 -9.36
CA PHE A 181 -6.65 -17.58 -8.31
C PHE A 181 -5.65 -18.64 -8.82
N GLU A 182 -5.01 -18.39 -9.95
CA GLU A 182 -4.01 -19.31 -10.53
C GLU A 182 -2.58 -18.88 -10.19
N ILE A 183 -2.32 -17.57 -10.22
CA ILE A 183 -1.01 -16.96 -9.98
C ILE A 183 -1.15 -15.66 -9.21
N PHE A 184 -0.18 -15.36 -8.34
CA PHE A 184 -0.02 -14.03 -7.77
C PHE A 184 0.63 -13.12 -8.81
N ASP A 185 -0.01 -12.00 -9.09
CA ASP A 185 0.56 -10.98 -9.97
C ASP A 185 0.14 -9.59 -9.47
N TYR A 186 1.12 -8.82 -9.01
CA TYR A 186 0.89 -7.53 -8.38
C TYR A 186 0.41 -6.50 -9.40
N ARG A 187 -0.78 -5.93 -9.17
CA ARG A 187 -1.44 -5.02 -10.12
C ARG A 187 -2.17 -3.89 -9.38
N THR A 188 -1.69 -2.68 -9.58
CA THR A 188 -2.23 -1.47 -8.91
C THR A 188 -3.73 -1.28 -9.16
N VAL A 189 -4.22 -1.57 -10.35
CA VAL A 189 -5.63 -1.45 -10.73
C VAL A 189 -6.59 -2.22 -9.82
N LEU A 190 -6.13 -3.34 -9.22
CA LEU A 190 -6.95 -4.16 -8.32
C LEU A 190 -7.30 -3.43 -7.03
N THR A 191 -6.48 -2.50 -6.59
CA THR A 191 -6.77 -1.68 -5.41
C THR A 191 -7.84 -0.62 -5.72
N ASN A 192 -7.73 0.02 -6.89
CA ASN A 192 -8.70 1.04 -7.30
C ASN A 192 -10.09 0.42 -7.51
N ILE A 193 -10.16 -0.79 -8.06
CA ILE A 193 -11.44 -1.48 -8.24
C ILE A 193 -12.06 -1.92 -6.90
N LEU A 194 -11.26 -2.28 -5.90
CA LEU A 194 -11.71 -2.54 -4.52
C LEU A 194 -12.27 -1.28 -3.87
N ALA A 195 -11.58 -0.14 -4.03
CA ALA A 195 -12.06 1.13 -3.53
C ALA A 195 -13.41 1.51 -4.16
N LEU A 196 -13.58 1.29 -5.47
CA LEU A 196 -14.85 1.54 -6.16
C LEU A 196 -15.95 0.58 -5.69
N ALA A 197 -15.63 -0.70 -5.46
CA ALA A 197 -16.61 -1.66 -4.93
C ALA A 197 -17.08 -1.26 -3.52
N ALA A 198 -16.17 -0.75 -2.66
CA ALA A 198 -16.52 -0.20 -1.35
C ALA A 198 -17.44 1.02 -1.47
N GLU A 199 -17.10 1.97 -2.33
CA GLU A 199 -17.92 3.16 -2.60
C GLU A 199 -19.34 2.78 -3.01
N ARG A 200 -19.48 1.87 -3.99
CA ARG A 200 -20.77 1.42 -4.53
C ARG A 200 -21.58 0.58 -3.54
N SER A 201 -20.92 -0.28 -2.76
CA SER A 201 -21.62 -1.12 -1.77
C SER A 201 -22.20 -0.31 -0.60
N CYS A 202 -21.66 0.87 -0.33
CA CYS A 202 -22.09 1.74 0.76
C CYS A 202 -22.85 2.99 0.27
N GLU A 203 -22.96 3.20 -1.05
CA GLU A 203 -23.54 4.43 -1.64
C GLU A 203 -22.92 5.72 -1.04
N THR A 204 -21.62 5.66 -0.77
CA THR A 204 -20.88 6.71 -0.06
C THR A 204 -19.51 6.88 -0.68
N LYS A 205 -19.08 8.10 -0.97
CA LYS A 205 -17.75 8.40 -1.54
C LYS A 205 -16.65 7.70 -0.74
N PHE A 206 -15.69 7.08 -1.45
CA PHE A 206 -14.65 6.28 -0.83
C PHE A 206 -13.86 7.04 0.24
N GLN A 207 -13.50 8.29 -0.02
CA GLN A 207 -12.78 9.11 0.97
C GLN A 207 -13.58 9.31 2.27
N ASN A 208 -14.91 9.37 2.21
CA ASN A 208 -15.74 9.48 3.40
C ASN A 208 -15.79 8.17 4.20
N LEU A 209 -15.75 7.01 3.50
CA LEU A 209 -15.62 5.71 4.17
C LEU A 209 -14.27 5.59 4.87
N LEU A 210 -13.20 5.97 4.18
CA LEU A 210 -11.84 5.95 4.73
C LEU A 210 -11.71 6.90 5.92
N GLN A 211 -12.30 8.12 5.82
CA GLN A 211 -12.39 9.07 6.92
C GLN A 211 -13.06 8.44 8.14
N THR A 212 -14.29 7.98 7.96
CA THR A 212 -15.15 7.53 9.07
C THR A 212 -14.63 6.26 9.75
N TYR A 213 -14.16 5.30 8.96
CA TYR A 213 -13.83 3.97 9.48
C TYR A 213 -12.37 3.79 9.85
N ILE A 214 -11.47 4.61 9.33
CA ILE A 214 -10.03 4.49 9.62
C ILE A 214 -9.45 5.80 10.14
N TRP A 215 -9.51 6.90 9.38
CA TRP A 215 -8.76 8.11 9.68
C TRP A 215 -9.20 8.78 10.98
N ASP A 216 -10.52 8.92 11.20
CA ASP A 216 -11.08 9.45 12.46
C ASP A 216 -10.76 8.53 13.64
N LYS A 217 -10.78 7.21 13.42
CA LYS A 217 -10.52 6.22 14.46
C LYS A 217 -9.05 6.20 14.89
N LEU A 218 -8.14 6.51 13.97
CA LEU A 218 -6.72 6.71 14.26
C LEU A 218 -6.47 8.04 14.96
N LYS A 219 -7.47 8.92 15.06
CA LYS A 219 -7.33 10.27 15.64
C LYS A 219 -6.12 10.98 15.02
N ALA A 220 -6.11 11.11 13.69
CA ALA A 220 -5.00 11.64 12.93
C ALA A 220 -4.62 13.06 13.35
N GLU A 221 -3.32 13.33 13.43
CA GLU A 221 -2.76 14.64 13.79
C GLU A 221 -2.87 15.64 12.64
N TYR A 222 -2.78 15.14 11.41
CA TYR A 222 -2.72 15.96 10.20
C TYR A 222 -3.76 15.49 9.18
N GLU A 223 -4.08 16.37 8.23
CA GLU A 223 -4.88 15.99 7.07
C GLU A 223 -4.11 15.00 6.16
N SER A 224 -4.82 14.31 5.28
CA SER A 224 -4.22 13.52 4.21
C SER A 224 -4.80 13.95 2.88
N HIS A 225 -3.99 13.95 1.83
CA HIS A 225 -4.42 14.27 0.47
C HIS A 225 -4.28 13.03 -0.41
N ILE A 226 -5.28 12.75 -1.22
CA ILE A 226 -5.27 11.62 -2.14
C ILE A 226 -5.48 12.16 -3.55
N VAL A 227 -4.55 11.88 -4.46
CA VAL A 227 -4.72 12.22 -5.88
C VAL A 227 -5.98 11.57 -6.41
N SER A 228 -6.77 12.29 -7.21
CA SER A 228 -8.05 11.82 -7.74
C SER A 228 -8.15 12.00 -9.25
N ASP A 229 -9.12 11.31 -9.85
CA ASP A 229 -9.50 11.50 -11.23
C ASP A 229 -10.52 12.64 -11.41
N GLU A 230 -10.96 12.91 -12.63
CA GLU A 230 -11.91 13.98 -12.98
C GLU A 230 -13.31 13.81 -12.30
N SER A 231 -13.61 12.65 -11.70
CA SER A 231 -14.87 12.39 -10.97
C SER A 231 -14.73 12.51 -9.44
N ASP A 232 -13.60 13.03 -8.95
CA ASP A 232 -13.22 13.06 -7.53
C ASP A 232 -13.07 11.64 -6.93
N PHE A 233 -12.82 10.63 -7.76
CA PHE A 233 -12.55 9.29 -7.26
C PHE A 233 -11.06 9.15 -6.93
N PRO A 234 -10.70 8.75 -5.67
CA PRO A 234 -9.31 8.71 -5.22
C PRO A 234 -8.50 7.57 -5.86
N TYR A 235 -7.27 7.86 -6.28
CA TYR A 235 -6.30 6.89 -6.78
C TYR A 235 -5.65 6.13 -5.63
N MET A 236 -6.39 5.16 -5.08
CA MET A 236 -5.94 4.39 -3.90
C MET A 236 -4.81 3.41 -4.20
N GLY A 237 -4.56 3.14 -5.47
CA GLY A 237 -3.42 2.33 -5.88
C GLY A 237 -2.05 2.92 -5.50
N ALA A 238 -1.92 4.27 -5.46
CA ALA A 238 -0.65 4.92 -5.16
C ALA A 238 -0.76 6.40 -4.74
N GLY A 239 -1.94 7.01 -4.72
CA GLY A 239 -2.11 8.48 -4.67
C GLY A 239 -2.20 9.09 -3.27
N MET A 240 -2.19 8.31 -2.19
CA MET A 240 -2.36 8.85 -0.84
C MET A 240 -1.06 9.47 -0.31
N ASN A 241 -1.20 10.60 0.37
CA ASN A 241 -0.14 11.35 1.03
C ASN A 241 -0.50 11.54 2.50
N ALA A 242 0.42 11.21 3.40
CA ALA A 242 0.20 11.31 4.83
C ALA A 242 1.48 11.65 5.59
N SER A 243 1.33 12.08 6.86
CA SER A 243 2.46 12.30 7.77
C SER A 243 3.03 10.97 8.28
N ALA A 244 4.32 10.94 8.61
CA ALA A 244 4.96 9.74 9.16
C ALA A 244 4.31 9.28 10.48
N ARG A 245 3.88 10.22 11.34
CA ARG A 245 3.21 9.88 12.61
C ARG A 245 1.83 9.26 12.41
N ASP A 246 1.03 9.75 11.46
CA ASP A 246 -0.28 9.16 11.20
C ASP A 246 -0.16 7.78 10.55
N LEU A 247 0.88 7.55 9.74
CA LEU A 247 1.25 6.22 9.26
C LEU A 247 1.69 5.30 10.41
N ALA A 248 2.41 5.82 11.40
CA ALA A 248 2.78 5.06 12.59
C ALA A 248 1.55 4.63 13.41
N LYS A 249 0.50 5.45 13.49
CA LYS A 249 -0.78 5.06 14.11
C LYS A 249 -1.46 3.91 13.36
N PHE A 250 -1.43 3.93 12.01
CA PHE A 250 -1.91 2.81 11.22
C PHE A 250 -1.10 1.54 11.50
N GLY A 251 0.22 1.66 11.58
CA GLY A 251 1.10 0.56 11.99
C GLY A 251 0.80 0.03 13.40
N LEU A 252 0.52 0.92 14.37
CA LEU A 252 0.10 0.53 15.73
C LEU A 252 -1.23 -0.23 15.73
N MET A 253 -2.18 0.19 14.91
CA MET A 253 -3.45 -0.52 14.74
C MET A 253 -3.20 -1.95 14.24
N LEU A 254 -2.36 -2.12 13.21
CA LEU A 254 -2.01 -3.45 12.71
C LEU A 254 -1.25 -4.28 13.76
N MET A 255 -0.33 -3.67 14.51
CA MET A 255 0.43 -4.32 15.58
C MET A 255 -0.47 -4.87 16.69
N ASN A 256 -1.58 -4.19 16.98
CA ASN A 256 -2.51 -4.53 18.04
C ASN A 256 -3.75 -5.28 17.51
N ASP A 257 -3.58 -6.20 16.55
CA ASP A 257 -4.67 -7.02 15.98
C ASP A 257 -5.87 -6.20 15.45
N GLY A 258 -5.61 -5.03 14.90
CA GLY A 258 -6.65 -4.13 14.38
C GLY A 258 -7.27 -3.18 15.40
N ALA A 259 -6.76 -3.14 16.63
CA ALA A 259 -7.21 -2.23 17.67
C ALA A 259 -6.30 -0.99 17.78
N PHE A 260 -6.88 0.16 18.06
CA PHE A 260 -6.15 1.38 18.36
C PHE A 260 -6.91 2.19 19.42
N ASN A 261 -6.19 2.74 20.41
CA ASN A 261 -6.76 3.56 21.48
C ASN A 261 -8.00 2.94 22.14
N ASN A 262 -7.90 1.65 22.50
CA ASN A 262 -8.97 0.83 23.11
C ASN A 262 -10.23 0.60 22.23
N GLU A 263 -10.18 0.91 20.95
CA GLU A 263 -11.24 0.63 19.99
C GLU A 263 -10.79 -0.42 18.97
N GLN A 264 -11.63 -1.43 18.70
CA GLN A 264 -11.41 -2.37 17.61
C GLN A 264 -11.85 -1.72 16.31
N ILE A 265 -10.90 -1.36 15.46
CA ILE A 265 -11.13 -0.68 14.16
C ILE A 265 -11.28 -1.72 13.05
N VAL A 266 -10.25 -2.54 12.86
CA VAL A 266 -10.27 -3.65 11.89
C VAL A 266 -10.57 -4.95 12.64
N PRO A 267 -11.47 -5.82 12.14
CA PRO A 267 -11.79 -7.06 12.83
C PRO A 267 -10.56 -7.91 13.10
N LYS A 268 -10.42 -8.40 14.33
CA LYS A 268 -9.26 -9.22 14.73
C LYS A 268 -9.06 -10.43 13.83
N ASN A 269 -10.16 -11.10 13.43
CA ASN A 269 -10.10 -12.25 12.53
C ASN A 269 -9.60 -11.88 11.13
N TRP A 270 -9.82 -10.63 10.67
CA TRP A 270 -9.27 -10.14 9.42
C TRP A 270 -7.75 -10.04 9.46
N ILE A 271 -7.21 -9.42 10.52
CA ILE A 271 -5.76 -9.33 10.74
C ILE A 271 -5.15 -10.73 10.85
N LYS A 272 -5.76 -11.61 11.66
CA LYS A 272 -5.30 -12.98 11.82
C LYS A 272 -5.29 -13.74 10.50
N SER A 273 -6.36 -13.68 9.72
CA SER A 273 -6.43 -14.35 8.42
C SER A 273 -5.42 -13.79 7.40
N THR A 274 -5.09 -12.49 7.51
CA THR A 274 -4.05 -11.85 6.71
C THR A 274 -2.68 -12.43 7.03
N LEU A 275 -2.33 -12.51 8.32
CA LEU A 275 -1.04 -13.05 8.78
C LEU A 275 -0.87 -14.54 8.47
N GLU A 276 -1.90 -15.34 8.70
CA GLU A 276 -1.82 -16.79 8.52
C GLU A 276 -1.72 -17.17 7.03
N GLY A 277 -2.51 -16.49 6.17
CA GLY A 277 -2.70 -16.94 4.80
C GLY A 277 -3.25 -18.36 4.75
N SER A 278 -3.56 -18.89 3.57
CA SER A 278 -3.79 -20.33 3.37
C SER A 278 -2.57 -20.95 2.70
N ILE A 279 -2.49 -22.29 2.72
CA ILE A 279 -1.46 -23.04 1.99
C ILE A 279 -1.49 -22.67 0.51
N GLU A 280 -2.69 -22.57 -0.07
CA GLU A 280 -2.89 -22.20 -1.48
C GLU A 280 -2.37 -20.79 -1.80
N HIS A 281 -2.61 -19.80 -0.93
CA HIS A 281 -2.06 -18.44 -1.10
C HIS A 281 -0.53 -18.44 -1.13
N LYS A 282 0.09 -19.19 -0.21
CA LYS A 282 1.55 -19.31 -0.14
C LYS A 282 2.12 -20.01 -1.38
N ASP A 283 1.47 -21.08 -1.82
CA ASP A 283 1.89 -21.82 -3.02
C ASP A 283 1.77 -20.98 -4.30
N ILE A 284 0.69 -20.20 -4.44
CA ILE A 284 0.48 -19.29 -5.57
C ILE A 284 1.54 -18.18 -5.56
N PHE A 285 1.81 -17.59 -4.39
CA PHE A 285 2.85 -16.58 -4.24
C PHE A 285 4.24 -17.13 -4.58
N LEU A 286 4.59 -18.31 -4.08
CA LEU A 286 5.90 -18.95 -4.33
C LEU A 286 6.16 -19.23 -5.81
N LYS A 287 5.11 -19.47 -6.61
CA LYS A 287 5.21 -19.68 -8.07
C LYS A 287 5.40 -18.39 -8.85
N SER A 288 5.17 -17.24 -8.25
CA SER A 288 5.32 -15.92 -8.87
C SER A 288 6.77 -15.46 -8.90
N GLU A 289 7.06 -14.44 -9.72
CA GLU A 289 8.37 -13.78 -9.70
C GLU A 289 8.72 -13.19 -8.32
N TYR A 290 7.72 -12.76 -7.57
CA TYR A 290 7.89 -12.25 -6.21
C TYR A 290 8.27 -13.34 -5.22
N GLY A 291 7.72 -14.55 -5.36
CA GLY A 291 8.08 -15.69 -4.51
C GLY A 291 9.54 -16.10 -4.64
N LEU A 292 10.13 -15.96 -5.83
CA LEU A 292 11.55 -16.18 -6.07
C LEU A 292 12.44 -15.13 -5.40
N ARG A 293 11.96 -13.90 -5.28
CA ARG A 293 12.71 -12.78 -4.69
C ARG A 293 12.52 -12.66 -3.18
N LEU A 294 11.36 -13.07 -2.68
CA LEU A 294 10.93 -12.96 -1.29
C LEU A 294 10.52 -14.32 -0.74
N PRO A 295 11.48 -15.27 -0.57
CA PRO A 295 11.18 -16.61 -0.07
C PRO A 295 10.61 -16.54 1.35
N GLY A 296 9.52 -17.29 1.60
CA GLY A 296 8.82 -17.29 2.89
C GLY A 296 7.79 -16.18 3.08
N PHE A 297 7.66 -15.26 2.13
CA PHE A 297 6.60 -14.29 2.13
C PHE A 297 5.32 -14.86 1.53
N HIS A 298 4.20 -14.15 1.78
CA HIS A 298 2.98 -14.23 0.99
C HIS A 298 2.30 -12.86 0.94
N TYR A 299 1.26 -12.75 0.13
CA TYR A 299 0.48 -11.51 0.02
C TYR A 299 -0.99 -11.82 0.27
N LYS A 300 -1.62 -11.07 1.15
CA LYS A 300 -3.05 -11.25 1.44
C LYS A 300 -3.68 -9.95 1.93
N ASN A 301 -4.91 -9.70 1.48
CA ASN A 301 -5.69 -8.54 1.90
C ASN A 301 -4.93 -7.20 1.74
N GLN A 302 -4.18 -7.04 0.65
CA GLN A 302 -3.36 -5.86 0.34
C GLN A 302 -2.18 -5.64 1.30
N ILE A 303 -1.70 -6.71 1.97
CA ILE A 303 -0.56 -6.68 2.88
C ILE A 303 0.47 -7.73 2.46
N TRP A 304 1.74 -7.34 2.44
CA TRP A 304 2.87 -8.27 2.38
C TRP A 304 3.10 -8.89 3.76
N VAL A 305 3.24 -10.19 3.82
CA VAL A 305 3.45 -10.92 5.07
C VAL A 305 4.75 -11.72 4.98
N GLY A 306 5.73 -11.35 5.82
CA GLY A 306 7.05 -12.00 5.85
C GLY A 306 7.08 -13.26 6.70
N ASN A 307 6.37 -13.25 7.83
CA ASN A 307 6.18 -14.39 8.72
C ASN A 307 4.85 -14.17 9.48
N PRO A 308 4.40 -15.15 10.31
CA PRO A 308 3.10 -15.02 10.98
C PRO A 308 2.91 -13.81 11.88
N GLU A 309 3.99 -13.13 12.28
CA GLU A 309 3.94 -11.96 13.15
C GLU A 309 4.35 -10.65 12.47
N THR A 310 4.75 -10.71 11.17
CA THR A 310 5.28 -9.54 10.44
C THR A 310 4.39 -9.16 9.28
N MET A 311 3.90 -7.92 9.30
CA MET A 311 3.18 -7.29 8.18
C MET A 311 3.99 -6.13 7.63
N ILE A 312 3.99 -5.97 6.31
CA ILE A 312 4.73 -4.90 5.65
C ILE A 312 3.83 -4.24 4.60
N CYS A 313 3.66 -2.93 4.71
CA CYS A 313 3.07 -2.12 3.66
C CYS A 313 4.22 -1.50 2.86
N ILE A 314 4.30 -1.78 1.56
CA ILE A 314 5.45 -1.39 0.72
C ILE A 314 5.00 -0.45 -0.39
N GLY A 315 5.76 0.61 -0.62
CA GLY A 315 5.61 1.50 -1.76
C GLY A 315 6.93 1.72 -2.49
N ILE A 316 6.85 1.93 -3.80
CA ILE A 316 8.03 2.26 -4.61
C ILE A 316 8.73 3.51 -4.07
N TYR A 317 10.00 3.68 -4.41
CA TYR A 317 10.88 4.76 -3.95
C TYR A 317 11.19 4.72 -2.44
N GLY A 318 11.03 3.56 -1.79
CA GLY A 318 11.46 3.33 -0.41
C GLY A 318 10.43 3.67 0.68
N GLN A 319 9.13 3.66 0.35
CA GLN A 319 8.07 3.82 1.34
C GLN A 319 7.80 2.49 2.05
N ALA A 320 7.73 2.51 3.38
CA ALA A 320 7.38 1.30 4.13
C ALA A 320 6.70 1.62 5.47
N ILE A 321 5.77 0.75 5.85
CA ILE A 321 5.35 0.54 7.24
C ILE A 321 5.66 -0.93 7.56
N TYR A 322 6.60 -1.15 8.45
CA TYR A 322 6.96 -2.48 8.95
C TYR A 322 6.33 -2.68 10.32
N VAL A 323 5.70 -3.84 10.54
CA VAL A 323 4.99 -4.16 11.76
C VAL A 323 5.39 -5.55 12.24
N ASP A 324 6.04 -5.61 13.39
CA ASP A 324 6.41 -6.84 14.08
C ASP A 324 5.56 -6.96 15.36
N GLN A 325 4.50 -7.76 15.30
CA GLN A 325 3.59 -7.95 16.42
C GLN A 325 4.27 -8.64 17.61
N LYS A 326 5.15 -9.60 17.36
CA LYS A 326 5.84 -10.37 18.38
C LYS A 326 6.76 -9.49 19.21
N ASN A 327 7.54 -8.66 18.54
CA ASN A 327 8.48 -7.76 19.21
C ASN A 327 7.86 -6.40 19.52
N LYS A 328 6.58 -6.16 19.17
CA LYS A 328 5.86 -4.89 19.36
C LYS A 328 6.64 -3.70 18.79
N VAL A 329 7.06 -3.84 17.55
CA VAL A 329 7.81 -2.81 16.82
C VAL A 329 7.00 -2.37 15.60
N VAL A 330 6.95 -1.05 15.40
CA VAL A 330 6.48 -0.45 14.15
C VAL A 330 7.60 0.45 13.63
N ILE A 331 7.90 0.35 12.34
CA ILE A 331 8.85 1.25 11.66
C ILE A 331 8.13 1.88 10.47
N VAL A 332 8.17 3.20 10.40
CA VAL A 332 7.73 3.95 9.23
C VAL A 332 8.95 4.57 8.57
N LYS A 333 9.12 4.30 7.29
CA LYS A 333 10.14 4.92 6.44
C LYS A 333 9.48 5.61 5.26
N LEU A 334 9.80 6.87 5.06
CA LEU A 334 9.45 7.65 3.88
C LEU A 334 10.75 8.08 3.20
N SER A 335 10.81 7.95 1.88
CA SER A 335 12.03 8.16 1.11
C SER A 335 11.76 8.72 -0.27
N SER A 336 12.75 9.42 -0.82
CA SER A 336 12.82 9.86 -2.22
C SER A 336 13.88 9.07 -3.00
N HIS A 337 13.94 7.73 -2.76
CA HIS A 337 14.97 6.88 -3.35
C HIS A 337 14.84 6.83 -4.88
N PRO A 338 15.92 7.03 -5.65
CA PRO A 338 15.85 7.07 -7.11
C PRO A 338 15.54 5.71 -7.75
N CYS A 339 15.70 4.60 -7.03
CA CYS A 339 15.37 3.26 -7.51
C CYS A 339 13.94 2.87 -7.10
N LEU A 340 13.18 2.30 -8.04
CA LEU A 340 11.77 1.96 -7.87
C LEU A 340 11.50 0.95 -6.74
N LEU A 341 12.36 -0.04 -6.56
CA LEU A 341 12.14 -1.17 -5.64
C LEU A 341 13.25 -1.32 -4.59
N TYR A 342 13.75 -0.24 -4.04
CA TYR A 342 14.70 -0.29 -2.94
C TYR A 342 13.98 -0.43 -1.59
N THR A 343 13.33 -1.57 -1.38
CA THR A 343 12.73 -1.90 -0.08
C THR A 343 13.39 -3.08 0.59
N SER A 344 14.15 -3.85 -0.18
CA SER A 344 15.07 -4.87 0.33
C SER A 344 16.02 -5.18 -0.82
N PRO A 345 17.32 -4.97 -0.68
CA PRO A 345 18.26 -5.30 -1.73
C PRO A 345 18.19 -6.81 -1.98
N SER A 346 17.80 -7.16 -3.20
CA SER A 346 17.98 -8.51 -3.71
C SER A 346 19.48 -8.77 -3.85
N PRO A 347 19.99 -9.98 -3.54
CA PRO A 347 21.36 -10.35 -3.86
C PRO A 347 21.74 -10.19 -5.35
N ARG A 348 20.74 -9.99 -6.23
CA ARG A 348 20.92 -9.72 -7.67
C ARG A 348 21.13 -8.25 -8.01
N ASP A 349 20.88 -7.32 -7.09
CA ASP A 349 21.11 -5.88 -7.29
C ASP A 349 22.55 -5.46 -6.94
N ASN A 350 23.42 -6.42 -6.64
CA ASN A 350 24.85 -6.20 -6.44
C ASN A 350 25.46 -5.68 -7.76
N PRO A 351 26.12 -4.50 -7.77
CA PRO A 351 26.81 -3.96 -8.94
C PRO A 351 27.78 -4.96 -9.62
N ALA A 352 28.32 -5.90 -8.84
CA ALA A 352 29.18 -6.97 -9.36
C ALA A 352 28.48 -7.95 -10.33
N SER A 353 27.13 -8.04 -10.30
CA SER A 353 26.37 -8.88 -11.23
C SER A 353 26.10 -8.20 -12.59
N ARG A 354 26.45 -6.93 -12.75
CA ARG A 354 26.27 -6.14 -13.99
C ARG A 354 27.54 -6.02 -14.83
N MET A 355 28.64 -6.70 -14.48
CA MET A 355 29.79 -6.74 -15.37
C MET A 355 29.46 -7.65 -16.56
N PRO A 356 29.56 -7.14 -17.81
CA PRO A 356 29.48 -7.99 -18.96
C PRO A 356 30.62 -9.00 -18.88
N SER A 357 30.32 -10.27 -19.09
CA SER A 357 31.32 -11.29 -19.33
C SER A 357 32.07 -10.90 -20.60
N SER A 358 33.13 -10.15 -20.46
CA SER A 358 34.04 -9.85 -21.56
C SER A 358 35.06 -10.96 -21.68
N ALA A 359 35.05 -11.56 -22.86
CA ALA A 359 36.02 -12.44 -23.57
C ALA A 359 36.12 -13.86 -23.06
#